data_07f685b356f75e732f40d4f6b99bbf05
#
_entry.id   07f685b356f75e732f40d4f6b99bbf05
#
_cell.length_a   1.000
_cell.length_b   1.000
_cell.length_c   1.000
_cell.angle_alpha   90.00
_cell.angle_beta   90.00
_cell.angle_gamma   90.00
#
_symmetry.space_group_name_H-M   'P 1'
#
loop_
_entity.id
_entity.type
_entity.pdbx_description
1 polymer ?
#
loop_
_entity_poly.entity_id
_entity_poly.type
_entity_poly.pdbx_seq_one_letter_code
_entity_poly.pdbx_strand_id
1 'polypeptide(L)'
;MLHRFSVKNFRNFTDWLIFDLSSQQYEFNNHAAHDGIILHGMVYGPNGGGKSNLGLAMIDPVSHLLDTPSNLATLDNNYLNGAKGVSVAEFKFEFLIDGANILYEYGKRSRQQMVYEHLTIGNQTVLSIDRRLSTQARIHLQGAETLKTDVGSSEISLLKYVRSNAILDDTEINQKLTKLLDFIDGMVFFRSLNSTTTGEYIGKDIGVKRLSQSIIDSGS
;
A
#
# COMPACT_ATOMS: atom_id res chain seq x y z
N MET A 1 12.39 0.58 3.24
CA MET A 1 12.02 -0.38 2.15
C MET A 1 10.96 -1.34 2.64
N LEU A 2 10.09 -1.88 1.75
CA LEU A 2 9.15 -2.93 2.12
C LEU A 2 9.91 -4.20 2.47
N HIS A 3 9.68 -4.73 3.67
CA HIS A 3 10.35 -5.92 4.20
C HIS A 3 9.45 -7.16 4.11
N ARG A 4 8.15 -7.00 4.44
CA ARG A 4 7.15 -8.07 4.35
C ARG A 4 5.79 -7.49 3.99
N PHE A 5 5.03 -8.25 3.23
CA PHE A 5 3.65 -7.93 2.89
C PHE A 5 2.76 -9.13 3.17
N SER A 6 1.58 -8.89 3.72
CA SER A 6 0.60 -9.94 3.93
C SER A 6 -0.80 -9.46 3.55
N VAL A 7 -1.60 -10.36 2.97
CA VAL A 7 -2.97 -10.07 2.55
C VAL A 7 -3.88 -11.26 2.79
N LYS A 8 -5.13 -10.98 3.18
CA LYS A 8 -6.18 -11.99 3.40
C LYS A 8 -7.53 -11.47 2.92
N ASN A 9 -8.41 -12.38 2.53
CA ASN A 9 -9.77 -12.07 2.10
C ASN A 9 -9.86 -11.10 0.89
N PHE A 10 -8.79 -11.01 0.11
CA PHE A 10 -8.70 -10.15 -1.06
C PHE A 10 -8.69 -11.00 -2.34
N ARG A 11 -9.65 -10.80 -3.22
CA ARG A 11 -9.76 -11.52 -4.50
C ARG A 11 -9.68 -13.05 -4.33
N ASN A 12 -8.62 -13.68 -4.85
CA ASN A 12 -8.40 -15.13 -4.74
C ASN A 12 -7.65 -15.53 -3.45
N PHE A 13 -7.24 -14.60 -2.61
CA PHE A 13 -6.56 -14.90 -1.35
C PHE A 13 -7.58 -15.01 -0.22
N THR A 14 -7.96 -16.24 0.14
CA THR A 14 -8.90 -16.52 1.24
C THR A 14 -8.20 -16.43 2.58
N ASP A 15 -7.04 -17.06 2.69
CA ASP A 15 -6.21 -17.07 3.89
C ASP A 15 -5.05 -16.09 3.77
N TRP A 16 -4.27 -15.92 4.86
CA TRP A 16 -3.09 -15.09 4.83
C TRP A 16 -2.07 -15.59 3.80
N LEU A 17 -1.90 -14.82 2.75
CA LEU A 17 -0.72 -14.90 1.91
C LEU A 17 0.35 -14.00 2.52
N ILE A 18 1.53 -14.56 2.79
CA ILE A 18 2.69 -13.81 3.29
C ILE A 18 3.73 -13.76 2.17
N PHE A 19 4.10 -12.56 1.77
CA PHE A 19 5.15 -12.28 0.81
C PHE A 19 6.34 -11.65 1.55
N ASP A 20 7.30 -12.50 1.90
CA ASP A 20 8.49 -12.12 2.66
C ASP A 20 9.61 -11.72 1.71
N LEU A 21 10.10 -10.50 1.85
CA LEU A 21 11.21 -9.93 1.09
C LEU A 21 12.52 -9.93 1.89
N SER A 22 12.54 -10.54 3.09
CA SER A 22 13.80 -10.73 3.82
C SER A 22 14.73 -11.61 3.01
N SER A 23 15.99 -11.19 2.89
CA SER A 23 17.01 -11.98 2.22
C SER A 23 17.82 -12.77 3.22
N GLN A 24 18.08 -14.04 2.90
CA GLN A 24 19.24 -14.73 3.41
C GLN A 24 20.45 -14.38 2.53
N GLN A 25 21.66 -14.58 3.03
CA GLN A 25 22.85 -14.28 2.24
C GLN A 25 22.86 -15.08 0.93
N TYR A 26 22.90 -14.36 -0.19
CA TYR A 26 23.09 -14.97 -1.50
C TYR A 26 24.58 -15.02 -1.84
N GLU A 27 25.16 -16.21 -1.94
CA GLU A 27 26.60 -16.43 -2.22
C GLU A 27 27.05 -15.79 -3.54
N PHE A 28 26.18 -15.78 -4.56
CA PHE A 28 26.54 -15.42 -5.93
C PHE A 28 25.92 -14.10 -6.42
N ASN A 29 25.04 -13.47 -5.65
CA ASN A 29 24.38 -12.23 -6.09
C ASN A 29 24.15 -11.25 -4.92
N ASN A 30 25.25 -10.67 -4.44
CA ASN A 30 25.21 -9.69 -3.35
C ASN A 30 24.45 -8.40 -3.68
N HIS A 31 24.20 -8.13 -4.99
CA HIS A 31 23.44 -6.95 -5.43
C HIS A 31 21.92 -7.18 -5.44
N ALA A 32 21.45 -8.41 -5.27
CA ALA A 32 20.03 -8.72 -5.24
C ALA A 32 19.34 -8.30 -3.93
N ALA A 33 20.12 -8.02 -2.90
CA ALA A 33 19.63 -7.61 -1.59
C ALA A 33 20.43 -6.43 -1.05
N HIS A 34 19.75 -5.56 -0.29
CA HIS A 34 20.35 -4.44 0.44
C HIS A 34 19.74 -4.41 1.84
N ASP A 35 20.58 -4.29 2.87
CA ASP A 35 20.16 -4.29 4.29
C ASP A 35 19.25 -5.48 4.65
N GLY A 36 19.52 -6.66 4.10
CA GLY A 36 18.74 -7.84 4.36
C GLY A 36 17.37 -7.87 3.67
N ILE A 37 17.13 -7.00 2.69
CA ILE A 37 15.88 -6.93 1.93
C ILE A 37 16.14 -7.18 0.44
N ILE A 38 15.33 -8.02 -0.18
CA ILE A 38 15.38 -8.33 -1.61
C ILE A 38 14.97 -7.09 -2.41
N LEU A 39 15.86 -6.61 -3.31
CA LEU A 39 15.62 -5.45 -4.18
C LEU A 39 14.84 -5.85 -5.44
N HIS A 40 15.11 -7.02 -5.97
CA HIS A 40 14.53 -7.50 -7.22
C HIS A 40 14.04 -8.92 -7.05
N GLY A 41 12.78 -9.14 -7.32
CA GLY A 41 12.15 -10.46 -7.25
C GLY A 41 11.34 -10.76 -8.49
N MET A 42 11.27 -12.04 -8.86
CA MET A 42 10.40 -12.52 -9.92
C MET A 42 9.36 -13.46 -9.33
N VAL A 43 8.08 -13.20 -9.63
CA VAL A 43 6.96 -14.07 -9.24
C VAL A 43 6.46 -14.81 -10.47
N TYR A 44 6.58 -16.13 -10.47
CA TYR A 44 6.08 -16.99 -11.55
C TYR A 44 5.14 -18.07 -11.02
N GLY A 45 4.35 -18.64 -11.92
CA GLY A 45 3.35 -19.65 -11.59
C GLY A 45 2.30 -19.78 -12.69
N PRO A 46 1.36 -20.73 -12.58
CA PRO A 46 0.34 -20.99 -13.59
C PRO A 46 -0.57 -19.77 -13.82
N ASN A 47 -1.22 -19.74 -14.98
CA ASN A 47 -2.27 -18.77 -15.25
C ASN A 47 -3.42 -18.95 -14.23
N GLY A 48 -3.99 -17.84 -13.76
CA GLY A 48 -5.00 -17.89 -12.71
C GLY A 48 -4.44 -18.03 -11.27
N GLY A 49 -3.13 -18.27 -11.08
CA GLY A 49 -2.51 -18.48 -9.77
C GLY A 49 -2.44 -17.25 -8.84
N GLY A 50 -2.96 -16.09 -9.27
CA GLY A 50 -3.03 -14.90 -8.40
C GLY A 50 -1.87 -13.92 -8.53
N LYS A 51 -0.91 -14.10 -9.46
CA LYS A 51 0.25 -13.20 -9.64
C LYS A 51 -0.14 -11.73 -9.79
N SER A 52 -1.10 -11.43 -10.66
CA SER A 52 -1.61 -10.06 -10.85
C SER A 52 -2.36 -9.55 -9.62
N ASN A 53 -3.07 -10.43 -8.89
CA ASN A 53 -3.77 -10.06 -7.67
C ASN A 53 -2.80 -9.76 -6.52
N LEU A 54 -1.63 -10.41 -6.47
CA LEU A 54 -0.56 -10.05 -5.56
C LEU A 54 -0.06 -8.62 -5.81
N GLY A 55 0.25 -8.29 -7.07
CA GLY A 55 0.65 -6.93 -7.44
C GLY A 55 -0.42 -5.88 -7.11
N LEU A 56 -1.71 -6.20 -7.37
CA LEU A 56 -2.82 -5.32 -7.02
C LEU A 56 -3.00 -5.17 -5.50
N ALA A 57 -2.73 -6.21 -4.72
CA ALA A 57 -2.76 -6.13 -3.27
C ALA A 57 -1.58 -5.31 -2.73
N MET A 58 -0.39 -5.45 -3.30
CA MET A 58 0.79 -4.67 -2.90
C MET A 58 0.63 -3.18 -3.19
N ILE A 59 -0.02 -2.79 -4.30
CA ILE A 59 -0.25 -1.39 -4.67
C ILE A 59 -1.47 -0.78 -3.96
N ASP A 60 -2.25 -1.53 -3.19
CA ASP A 60 -3.50 -1.07 -2.59
C ASP A 60 -3.37 0.21 -1.74
N PRO A 61 -2.27 0.47 -0.96
CA PRO A 61 -2.12 1.73 -0.22
C PRO A 61 -2.21 2.97 -1.12
N VAL A 62 -1.70 2.90 -2.33
CA VAL A 62 -1.78 3.99 -3.33
C VAL A 62 -3.23 4.35 -3.62
N SER A 63 -4.12 3.36 -3.64
CA SER A 63 -5.53 3.54 -4.00
C SER A 63 -6.32 4.41 -3.01
N HIS A 64 -5.92 4.47 -1.76
CA HIS A 64 -6.63 5.23 -0.73
C HIS A 64 -5.81 6.39 -0.13
N LEU A 65 -4.49 6.40 -0.32
CA LEU A 65 -3.64 7.50 0.16
C LEU A 65 -3.41 8.58 -0.88
N LEU A 66 -3.48 8.24 -2.18
CA LEU A 66 -3.29 9.20 -3.25
C LEU A 66 -4.62 9.56 -3.92
N ASP A 67 -4.71 10.82 -4.40
CA ASP A 67 -5.81 11.28 -5.24
C ASP A 67 -5.52 10.95 -6.72
N THR A 68 -5.30 9.68 -7.01
CA THR A 68 -5.08 9.26 -8.40
C THR A 68 -6.40 9.14 -9.14
N PRO A 69 -6.53 9.75 -10.34
CA PRO A 69 -7.67 9.52 -11.21
C PRO A 69 -7.72 8.03 -11.56
N SER A 70 -8.69 7.33 -11.05
CA SER A 70 -8.78 5.90 -11.28
C SER A 70 -9.74 5.60 -12.43
N ASN A 71 -9.20 5.42 -13.61
CA ASN A 71 -9.90 4.71 -14.69
C ASN A 71 -9.99 3.19 -14.44
N LEU A 72 -9.80 2.78 -13.18
CA LEU A 72 -9.62 1.39 -12.79
C LEU A 72 -10.90 0.81 -12.19
N ALA A 73 -12.04 1.01 -12.87
CA ALA A 73 -13.31 0.32 -12.53
C ALA A 73 -13.12 -1.21 -12.41
N THR A 74 -12.15 -1.77 -13.12
CA THR A 74 -11.77 -3.18 -13.02
C THR A 74 -11.17 -3.56 -11.66
N LEU A 75 -10.67 -2.59 -10.87
CA LEU A 75 -10.15 -2.84 -9.52
C LEU A 75 -11.26 -2.93 -8.48
N ASP A 76 -12.40 -2.30 -8.72
CA ASP A 76 -13.52 -2.30 -7.78
C ASP A 76 -14.29 -3.63 -7.85
N ASN A 77 -14.26 -4.29 -9.01
CA ASN A 77 -14.92 -5.58 -9.19
C ASN A 77 -14.16 -6.68 -8.45
N ASN A 78 -14.90 -7.48 -7.66
CA ASN A 78 -14.36 -8.61 -6.91
C ASN A 78 -13.21 -8.22 -5.97
N TYR A 79 -13.32 -7.08 -5.28
CA TYR A 79 -12.32 -6.62 -4.30
C TYR A 79 -12.18 -7.61 -3.14
N LEU A 80 -13.29 -8.02 -2.56
CA LEU A 80 -13.34 -9.05 -1.52
C LEU A 80 -13.24 -10.44 -2.13
N ASN A 81 -12.71 -11.39 -1.34
CA ASN A 81 -12.77 -12.80 -1.67
C ASN A 81 -14.23 -13.27 -1.69
N GLY A 82 -14.57 -14.13 -2.66
CA GLY A 82 -15.93 -14.63 -2.86
C GLY A 82 -16.38 -15.69 -1.84
N ALA A 83 -15.56 -16.04 -0.85
CA ALA A 83 -15.95 -17.01 0.18
C ALA A 83 -17.09 -16.48 1.05
N LYS A 84 -17.99 -17.40 1.47
CA LYS A 84 -19.17 -17.04 2.28
C LYS A 84 -18.73 -16.42 3.62
N GLY A 85 -19.30 -15.26 3.96
CA GLY A 85 -19.05 -14.57 5.23
C GLY A 85 -17.86 -13.60 5.21
N VAL A 86 -17.14 -13.49 4.10
CA VAL A 86 -16.07 -12.49 3.97
C VAL A 86 -16.70 -11.11 3.80
N SER A 87 -16.31 -10.17 4.67
CA SER A 87 -16.80 -8.79 4.66
C SER A 87 -15.68 -7.74 4.69
N VAL A 88 -14.44 -8.16 4.92
CA VAL A 88 -13.25 -7.28 5.03
C VAL A 88 -12.06 -7.97 4.41
N ALA A 89 -11.37 -7.29 3.50
CA ALA A 89 -10.03 -7.64 3.05
C ALA A 89 -9.02 -7.01 4.00
N GLU A 90 -8.02 -7.77 4.41
CA GLU A 90 -7.05 -7.37 5.43
C GLU A 90 -5.65 -7.31 4.83
N PHE A 91 -4.91 -6.25 5.15
CA PHE A 91 -3.58 -5.97 4.61
C PHE A 91 -2.62 -5.63 5.73
N LYS A 92 -1.37 -6.10 5.61
CA LYS A 92 -0.26 -5.77 6.50
C LYS A 92 0.99 -5.48 5.69
N PHE A 93 1.59 -4.34 5.93
CA PHE A 93 2.84 -3.91 5.32
C PHE A 93 3.86 -3.66 6.41
N GLU A 94 4.96 -4.37 6.37
CA GLU A 94 6.09 -4.18 7.26
C GLU A 94 7.23 -3.53 6.48
N PHE A 95 7.63 -2.33 6.89
CA PHE A 95 8.72 -1.60 6.27
C PHE A 95 9.89 -1.48 7.24
N LEU A 96 11.09 -1.43 6.69
CA LEU A 96 12.29 -0.99 7.39
C LEU A 96 12.72 0.37 6.83
N ILE A 97 12.63 1.41 7.66
CA ILE A 97 12.96 2.79 7.30
C ILE A 97 13.86 3.39 8.37
N ASP A 98 15.08 3.79 8.01
CA ASP A 98 16.10 4.33 8.91
C ASP A 98 16.29 3.46 10.16
N GLY A 99 16.39 2.16 9.98
CA GLY A 99 16.56 1.19 11.06
C GLY A 99 15.33 0.95 11.95
N ALA A 100 14.22 1.64 11.70
CA ALA A 100 12.96 1.43 12.42
C ALA A 100 12.01 0.52 11.64
N ASN A 101 11.40 -0.42 12.36
CA ASN A 101 10.29 -1.19 11.82
C ASN A 101 9.02 -0.32 11.81
N ILE A 102 8.34 -0.28 10.68
CA ILE A 102 7.05 0.39 10.54
C ILE A 102 6.03 -0.66 10.12
N LEU A 103 4.95 -0.78 10.88
CA LEU A 103 3.84 -1.67 10.58
C LEU A 103 2.61 -0.85 10.22
N TYR A 104 2.13 -1.01 8.99
CA TYR A 104 0.89 -0.43 8.51
C TYR A 104 -0.11 -1.54 8.24
N GLU A 105 -1.18 -1.58 9.04
CA GLU A 105 -2.23 -2.59 8.98
C GLU A 105 -3.57 -1.92 8.74
N TYR A 106 -4.37 -2.50 7.86
CA TYR A 106 -5.73 -2.01 7.65
C TYR A 106 -6.66 -3.08 7.08
N GLY A 107 -7.95 -2.83 7.25
CA GLY A 107 -9.02 -3.64 6.65
C GLY A 107 -9.99 -2.78 5.85
N LYS A 108 -10.44 -3.28 4.70
CA LYS A 108 -11.32 -2.57 3.76
C LYS A 108 -12.48 -3.45 3.30
N ARG A 109 -13.65 -2.84 3.07
CA ARG A 109 -14.79 -3.49 2.40
C ARG A 109 -14.74 -3.32 0.89
N SER A 110 -14.16 -2.24 0.43
CA SER A 110 -13.93 -1.93 -0.97
C SER A 110 -12.67 -1.08 -1.09
N ARG A 111 -12.25 -0.75 -2.28
CA ARG A 111 -11.06 0.06 -2.52
C ARG A 111 -11.01 1.35 -1.70
N GLN A 112 -12.15 1.99 -1.43
CA GLN A 112 -12.22 3.28 -0.73
C GLN A 112 -12.80 3.20 0.68
N GLN A 113 -13.41 2.08 1.07
CA GLN A 113 -14.10 1.95 2.35
C GLN A 113 -13.21 1.28 3.40
N MET A 114 -12.59 2.11 4.23
CA MET A 114 -11.73 1.70 5.33
C MET A 114 -12.55 1.28 6.54
N VAL A 115 -12.32 0.07 7.04
CA VAL A 115 -12.97 -0.48 8.25
C VAL A 115 -12.13 -0.24 9.48
N TYR A 116 -10.85 -0.57 9.42
CA TYR A 116 -9.90 -0.27 10.47
C TYR A 116 -8.55 0.11 9.87
N GLU A 117 -7.75 0.85 10.63
CA GLU A 117 -6.44 1.30 10.20
C GLU A 117 -5.54 1.54 11.40
N HIS A 118 -4.34 0.96 11.38
CA HIS A 118 -3.32 1.08 12.41
C HIS A 118 -1.96 1.35 11.79
N LEU A 119 -1.25 2.30 12.32
CA LEU A 119 0.15 2.58 11.96
C LEU A 119 1.00 2.60 13.21
N THR A 120 2.03 1.77 13.24
CA THR A 120 3.01 1.69 14.31
C THR A 120 4.39 1.99 13.75
N ILE A 121 5.14 2.89 14.38
CA ILE A 121 6.52 3.25 14.05
C ILE A 121 7.41 2.88 15.24
N GLY A 122 8.33 1.94 15.02
CA GLY A 122 9.08 1.33 16.12
C GLY A 122 8.13 0.61 17.09
N ASN A 123 8.09 1.07 18.34
CA ASN A 123 7.21 0.51 19.37
C ASN A 123 5.98 1.39 19.68
N GLN A 124 5.77 2.46 18.91
CA GLN A 124 4.69 3.41 19.17
C GLN A 124 3.60 3.32 18.09
N THR A 125 2.36 3.07 18.50
CA THR A 125 1.20 3.22 17.63
C THR A 125 0.90 4.72 17.48
N VAL A 126 1.11 5.24 16.28
CA VAL A 126 0.94 6.68 15.97
C VAL A 126 -0.43 7.02 15.42
N LEU A 127 -1.08 6.06 14.75
CA LEU A 127 -2.45 6.18 14.25
C LEU A 127 -3.23 4.90 14.53
N SER A 128 -4.47 5.03 14.98
CA SER A 128 -5.34 3.87 15.22
C SER A 128 -6.81 4.25 15.13
N ILE A 129 -7.57 3.48 14.38
CA ILE A 129 -9.02 3.49 14.35
C ILE A 129 -9.56 2.10 14.02
N ASP A 130 -10.63 1.71 14.68
CA ASP A 130 -11.47 0.57 14.28
C ASP A 130 -12.94 1.01 14.32
N ARG A 131 -13.51 1.22 13.13
CA ARG A 131 -14.88 1.73 12.95
C ARG A 131 -15.97 0.72 13.32
N ARG A 132 -15.59 -0.54 13.55
CA ARG A 132 -16.49 -1.57 14.09
C ARG A 132 -16.75 -1.36 15.58
N LEU A 133 -15.83 -0.69 16.27
CA LEU A 133 -15.84 -0.50 17.73
C LEU A 133 -16.16 0.94 18.10
N SER A 134 -15.64 1.94 17.37
CA SER A 134 -15.77 3.35 17.72
C SER A 134 -15.55 4.26 16.53
N THR A 135 -16.14 5.46 16.57
CA THR A 135 -15.83 6.57 15.65
C THR A 135 -14.63 7.39 16.09
N GLN A 136 -14.09 7.12 17.31
CA GLN A 136 -12.95 7.84 17.85
C GLN A 136 -11.63 7.28 17.35
N ALA A 137 -10.91 8.09 16.60
CA ALA A 137 -9.55 7.80 16.17
C ALA A 137 -8.55 8.18 17.27
N ARG A 138 -7.40 7.55 17.28
CA ARG A 138 -6.23 7.94 18.07
C ARG A 138 -5.14 8.42 17.13
N ILE A 139 -4.64 9.63 17.36
CA ILE A 139 -3.60 10.27 16.59
C ILE A 139 -2.53 10.73 17.58
N HIS A 140 -1.32 10.15 17.50
CA HIS A 140 -0.18 10.45 18.35
C HIS A 140 0.99 10.95 17.50
N LEU A 141 0.76 12.07 16.79
CA LEU A 141 1.73 12.73 15.92
C LEU A 141 1.82 14.20 16.31
N GLN A 142 3.03 14.70 16.56
CA GLN A 142 3.24 16.11 16.90
C GLN A 142 2.91 16.99 15.69
N GLY A 143 2.15 18.06 15.93
CA GLY A 143 1.58 18.92 14.90
C GLY A 143 0.19 18.48 14.41
N ALA A 144 -0.35 17.36 14.93
CA ALA A 144 -1.68 16.87 14.59
C ALA A 144 -2.72 17.01 15.73
N GLU A 145 -2.39 17.69 16.83
CA GLU A 145 -3.23 17.79 18.04
C GLU A 145 -4.55 18.51 17.80
N THR A 146 -4.61 19.37 16.79
CA THR A 146 -5.83 20.14 16.44
C THR A 146 -6.81 19.35 15.59
N LEU A 147 -6.42 18.18 15.10
CA LEU A 147 -7.29 17.37 14.26
C LEU A 147 -8.45 16.78 15.07
N LYS A 148 -9.62 16.75 14.47
CA LYS A 148 -10.78 16.07 15.05
C LYS A 148 -10.53 14.57 15.08
N THR A 149 -10.65 13.98 16.26
CA THR A 149 -10.50 12.52 16.45
C THR A 149 -11.81 11.76 16.25
N ASP A 150 -12.96 12.43 16.42
CA ASP A 150 -14.24 11.83 16.04
C ASP A 150 -14.43 11.96 14.51
N VAL A 151 -14.25 10.87 13.82
CA VAL A 151 -14.37 10.81 12.34
C VAL A 151 -15.80 10.47 11.89
N GLY A 152 -16.73 10.27 12.81
CA GLY A 152 -18.13 9.95 12.52
C GLY A 152 -18.27 8.74 11.59
N SER A 153 -19.13 8.87 10.56
CA SER A 153 -19.38 7.84 9.57
C SER A 153 -18.37 7.85 8.40
N SER A 154 -17.30 8.64 8.47
CA SER A 154 -16.30 8.70 7.40
C SER A 154 -15.55 7.38 7.29
N GLU A 155 -15.49 6.82 6.09
CA GLU A 155 -14.77 5.58 5.77
C GLU A 155 -13.43 5.85 5.05
N ILE A 156 -12.97 7.10 5.02
CA ILE A 156 -11.66 7.45 4.42
C ILE A 156 -10.52 7.01 5.34
N SER A 157 -9.32 6.86 4.76
CA SER A 157 -8.11 6.55 5.53
C SER A 157 -7.80 7.66 6.54
N LEU A 158 -7.48 7.26 7.79
CA LEU A 158 -7.04 8.17 8.84
C LEU A 158 -5.67 8.76 8.49
N LEU A 159 -4.78 7.97 7.89
CA LEU A 159 -3.48 8.43 7.44
C LEU A 159 -3.62 9.48 6.33
N LYS A 160 -4.55 9.29 5.39
CA LYS A 160 -4.88 10.30 4.37
C LYS A 160 -5.43 11.57 5.02
N TYR A 161 -6.31 11.43 6.00
CA TYR A 161 -6.87 12.57 6.73
C TYR A 161 -5.79 13.40 7.41
N VAL A 162 -4.87 12.76 8.14
CA VAL A 162 -3.72 13.45 8.77
C VAL A 162 -2.85 14.13 7.72
N ARG A 163 -2.45 13.41 6.67
CA ARG A 163 -1.61 13.95 5.59
C ARG A 163 -2.21 15.20 4.93
N SER A 164 -3.54 15.26 4.80
CA SER A 164 -4.21 16.35 4.10
C SER A 164 -4.55 17.54 5.00
N ASN A 165 -4.56 17.38 6.33
CA ASN A 165 -5.11 18.38 7.25
C ASN A 165 -4.17 18.79 8.38
N ALA A 166 -3.02 18.12 8.57
CA ALA A 166 -2.04 18.48 9.58
C ALA A 166 -0.76 19.03 8.97
N ILE A 167 -0.15 19.97 9.68
CA ILE A 167 1.25 20.36 9.48
C ILE A 167 2.04 19.70 10.62
N LEU A 168 2.71 18.61 10.28
CA LEU A 168 3.45 17.83 11.28
C LEU A 168 4.76 18.53 11.66
N ASP A 169 5.09 18.47 12.94
CA ASP A 169 6.36 18.98 13.46
C ASP A 169 7.55 18.14 12.96
N ASP A 170 8.73 18.73 12.91
CA ASP A 170 9.95 18.04 12.49
C ASP A 170 10.51 17.17 13.63
N THR A 171 9.88 16.01 13.84
CA THR A 171 10.29 15.00 14.82
C THR A 171 10.77 13.73 14.12
N GLU A 172 11.55 12.92 14.83
CA GLU A 172 12.07 11.66 14.29
C GLU A 172 10.93 10.71 13.79
N ILE A 173 9.82 10.65 14.53
CA ILE A 173 8.65 9.84 14.14
C ILE A 173 8.00 10.41 12.87
N ASN A 174 7.81 11.72 12.80
CA ASN A 174 7.19 12.38 11.66
C ASN A 174 8.07 12.32 10.41
N GLN A 175 9.39 12.39 10.56
CA GLN A 175 10.35 12.17 9.47
C GLN A 175 10.24 10.74 8.90
N LYS A 176 10.13 9.72 9.77
CA LYS A 176 9.94 8.33 9.33
C LYS A 176 8.57 8.13 8.64
N LEU A 177 7.53 8.80 9.15
CA LEU A 177 6.21 8.82 8.50
C LEU A 177 6.29 9.45 7.10
N THR A 178 6.98 10.58 6.96
CA THR A 178 7.18 11.23 5.66
C THR A 178 7.89 10.29 4.67
N LYS A 179 8.96 9.63 5.09
CA LYS A 179 9.67 8.64 4.25
C LYS A 179 8.80 7.44 3.86
N LEU A 180 7.90 6.99 4.76
CA LEU A 180 6.91 5.96 4.43
C LEU A 180 5.95 6.45 3.33
N LEU A 181 5.43 7.67 3.48
CA LEU A 181 4.53 8.26 2.49
C LEU A 181 5.23 8.48 1.15
N ASP A 182 6.48 8.93 1.15
CA ASP A 182 7.30 9.08 -0.07
C ASP A 182 7.53 7.72 -0.76
N PHE A 183 7.77 6.66 0.03
CA PHE A 183 7.87 5.31 -0.51
C PHE A 183 6.58 4.88 -1.19
N ILE A 184 5.42 5.07 -0.54
CA ILE A 184 4.11 4.71 -1.10
C ILE A 184 3.80 5.57 -2.33
N ASP A 185 4.12 6.85 -2.31
CA ASP A 185 3.97 7.76 -3.46
C ASP A 185 4.80 7.30 -4.68
N GLY A 186 5.95 6.69 -4.43
CA GLY A 186 6.82 6.11 -5.46
C GLY A 186 6.41 4.74 -5.98
N MET A 187 5.40 4.10 -5.37
CA MET A 187 4.93 2.78 -5.82
C MET A 187 4.22 2.87 -7.17
N VAL A 188 4.58 1.99 -8.09
CA VAL A 188 3.96 1.91 -9.41
C VAL A 188 3.68 0.46 -9.79
N PHE A 189 2.51 0.19 -10.31
CA PHE A 189 2.11 -1.10 -10.86
C PHE A 189 1.76 -0.97 -12.34
N PHE A 190 2.44 -1.72 -13.18
CA PHE A 190 2.17 -1.78 -14.61
C PHE A 190 1.46 -3.06 -15.00
N ARG A 191 0.46 -2.94 -15.83
CA ARG A 191 -0.26 -4.06 -16.43
C ARG A 191 -0.32 -3.90 -17.95
N SER A 192 0.29 -4.86 -18.69
CA SER A 192 0.41 -4.78 -20.14
C SER A 192 -0.65 -5.56 -20.93
N LEU A 193 -1.56 -6.30 -20.27
CA LEU A 193 -2.30 -7.39 -20.94
C LEU A 193 -3.69 -7.02 -21.48
N ASN A 194 -4.17 -5.78 -21.38
CA ASN A 194 -5.57 -5.47 -21.73
C ASN A 194 -5.76 -4.51 -22.91
N SER A 195 -4.70 -3.98 -23.53
CA SER A 195 -4.86 -3.21 -24.76
C SER A 195 -3.64 -3.35 -25.65
N THR A 196 -3.88 -3.39 -26.94
CA THR A 196 -2.83 -3.42 -27.96
C THR A 196 -2.08 -2.09 -28.09
N THR A 197 -2.49 -1.04 -27.36
CA THR A 197 -1.99 0.31 -27.54
C THR A 197 -1.67 1.10 -26.25
N THR A 198 -2.20 0.73 -25.08
CA THR A 198 -1.93 1.47 -23.84
C THR A 198 -1.85 0.51 -22.65
N GLY A 199 -0.68 0.43 -22.00
CA GLY A 199 -0.54 -0.22 -20.71
C GLY A 199 -1.35 0.52 -19.64
N GLU A 200 -2.04 -0.21 -18.76
CA GLU A 200 -2.63 0.37 -17.55
C GLU A 200 -1.55 0.47 -16.48
N TYR A 201 -1.48 1.61 -15.80
CA TYR A 201 -0.63 1.76 -14.62
C TYR A 201 -1.40 2.34 -13.44
N ILE A 202 -0.98 1.98 -12.25
CA ILE A 202 -1.45 2.54 -10.97
C ILE A 202 -0.23 3.17 -10.31
N GLY A 203 -0.33 4.43 -9.92
CA GLY A 203 0.73 5.16 -9.27
C GLY A 203 0.55 6.66 -9.43
N LYS A 204 1.38 7.43 -8.73
CA LYS A 204 1.46 8.87 -8.94
C LYS A 204 1.99 9.14 -10.35
N ASP A 205 1.42 10.11 -11.06
CA ASP A 205 1.92 10.51 -12.39
C ASP A 205 3.28 11.23 -12.25
N ILE A 206 4.36 10.46 -12.23
CA ILE A 206 5.74 10.95 -12.18
C ILE A 206 6.36 11.06 -13.58
N GLY A 207 5.55 11.34 -14.60
CA GLY A 207 6.01 11.49 -15.97
C GLY A 207 6.18 10.17 -16.75
N VAL A 208 5.61 9.10 -16.26
CA VAL A 208 5.58 7.77 -16.93
C VAL A 208 4.94 7.89 -18.32
N LYS A 209 3.99 8.82 -18.51
CA LYS A 209 3.45 9.14 -19.85
C LYS A 209 4.52 9.59 -20.85
N ARG A 210 5.59 10.25 -20.37
CA ARG A 210 6.72 10.66 -21.25
C ARG A 210 7.61 9.49 -21.67
N LEU A 211 7.74 8.47 -20.80
CA LEU A 211 8.52 7.27 -21.13
C LEU A 211 7.82 6.41 -22.18
N SER A 212 6.49 6.24 -22.10
CA SER A 212 5.74 5.50 -23.11
C SER A 212 5.77 6.19 -24.48
N GLN A 213 5.67 7.53 -24.51
CA GLN A 213 5.72 8.28 -25.75
C GLN A 213 7.14 8.24 -26.39
N SER A 214 8.19 8.39 -25.56
CA SER A 214 9.57 8.36 -26.08
C SER A 214 9.99 6.97 -26.60
N ILE A 215 9.45 5.89 -26.05
CA ILE A 215 9.70 4.53 -26.54
C ILE A 215 8.98 4.29 -27.86
N ILE A 216 7.77 4.82 -28.04
CA ILE A 216 7.02 4.74 -29.30
C ILE A 216 7.72 5.56 -30.39
N ASP A 217 8.19 6.76 -30.05
CA ASP A 217 8.85 7.68 -31.00
C ASP A 217 10.27 7.22 -31.38
N SER A 218 10.93 6.38 -30.57
CA SER A 218 12.26 5.82 -30.88
C SER A 218 12.24 4.53 -31.68
N GLY A 219 11.06 3.98 -31.98
CA GLY A 219 10.85 2.75 -32.76
C GLY A 219 10.38 2.97 -34.21
N SER A 220 10.39 4.22 -34.70
CA SER A 220 10.02 4.58 -36.10
C SER A 220 11.21 5.01 -36.92
#